data_978d8a43e501c8e0a6b3f34f9a71532b
#
_entry.id   978d8a43e501c8e0a6b3f34f9a71532b
#
_cell.length_a   1.000
_cell.length_b   1.000
_cell.length_c   1.000
_cell.angle_alpha   90.00
_cell.angle_beta   90.00
_cell.angle_gamma   90.00
#
_symmetry.space_group_name_H-M   'P 1'
#
loop_
_entity.id
_entity.type
_entity.pdbx_description
1 polymer ?
#
loop_
_entity_poly.entity_id
_entity_poly.type
_entity_poly.pdbx_seq_one_letter_code
_entity_poly.pdbx_strand_id
1 'polypeptide(L)'
;MADIKDMTAPVAKTRAWENDAVLTVEHLTMRFGGLTAVNDLSFTVGRGDITALIGPNGAGKTTVFNCVTGFYKPTEGRITMRHGKVSDDFIERVTVTGERYRTEGNAGVYLLERMPDFTISDKAKVARTFQNIRLFAGMTVLENLLVAQHNRLMVASNFTFGGLLGLPGYKKAREASMEKAIYWM
;
A
#
# COMPACT_ATOMS: atom_id res chain seq x y z
N MET A 1 29.68 3.02 -41.10
CA MET A 1 30.37 2.98 -39.81
C MET A 1 29.79 4.13 -39.02
N ALA A 2 28.71 3.87 -38.23
CA ALA A 2 28.00 4.89 -37.50
C ALA A 2 28.77 5.18 -36.21
N ASP A 3 28.95 6.46 -35.94
CA ASP A 3 29.77 6.99 -34.83
C ASP A 3 29.11 6.72 -33.48
N ILE A 4 29.76 5.92 -32.63
CA ILE A 4 29.28 5.51 -31.29
C ILE A 4 29.48 6.64 -30.23
N LYS A 5 29.72 7.86 -30.67
CA LYS A 5 30.04 8.99 -29.78
C LYS A 5 28.88 9.80 -29.24
N ASP A 6 27.64 9.47 -29.52
CA ASP A 6 26.47 10.26 -29.07
C ASP A 6 25.53 9.55 -28.13
N MET A 7 26.04 8.59 -27.37
CA MET A 7 25.37 8.10 -26.14
C MET A 7 25.88 8.89 -24.95
N THR A 8 25.57 10.18 -24.93
CA THR A 8 25.61 10.95 -23.68
C THR A 8 24.63 10.30 -22.73
N ALA A 9 25.17 9.71 -21.66
CA ALA A 9 24.37 9.16 -20.58
C ALA A 9 23.29 10.21 -20.17
N PRO A 10 22.03 9.82 -20.05
CA PRO A 10 21.00 10.77 -19.63
C PRO A 10 21.44 11.40 -18.33
N VAL A 11 21.44 12.75 -18.31
CA VAL A 11 21.67 13.55 -17.11
C VAL A 11 20.85 12.91 -16.01
N ALA A 12 21.51 12.47 -14.95
CA ALA A 12 20.87 11.79 -13.83
C ALA A 12 19.76 12.71 -13.31
N LYS A 13 18.51 12.43 -13.68
CA LYS A 13 17.36 13.09 -13.06
C LYS A 13 17.52 12.83 -11.58
N THR A 14 17.57 13.90 -10.77
CA THR A 14 17.52 13.82 -9.31
C THR A 14 16.43 12.80 -8.96
N ARG A 15 16.83 11.74 -8.26
CA ARG A 15 15.92 10.61 -8.07
C ARG A 15 14.81 11.07 -7.14
N ALA A 16 13.55 10.74 -7.45
CA ALA A 16 12.40 11.25 -6.70
C ALA A 16 12.47 10.92 -5.20
N TRP A 17 13.11 9.81 -4.83
CA TRP A 17 13.30 9.45 -3.40
C TRP A 17 14.26 10.37 -2.61
N GLU A 18 15.10 11.15 -3.27
CA GLU A 18 16.00 12.09 -2.60
C GLU A 18 15.24 13.33 -2.10
N ASN A 19 14.17 13.72 -2.80
CA ASN A 19 13.42 14.93 -2.50
C ASN A 19 11.98 14.67 -2.02
N ASP A 20 11.34 13.56 -2.42
CA ASP A 20 9.95 13.21 -2.07
C ASP A 20 9.81 11.70 -1.86
N ALA A 21 10.38 11.22 -0.78
CA ALA A 21 10.21 9.83 -0.36
C ALA A 21 8.76 9.57 0.06
N VAL A 22 8.13 8.54 -0.54
CA VAL A 22 6.79 8.09 -0.16
C VAL A 22 6.84 6.91 0.80
N LEU A 23 7.83 6.03 0.65
CA LEU A 23 8.07 4.89 1.54
C LEU A 23 9.54 4.85 1.90
N THR A 24 9.84 4.73 3.19
CA THR A 24 11.20 4.51 3.71
C THR A 24 11.19 3.27 4.57
N VAL A 25 12.08 2.35 4.26
CA VAL A 25 12.33 1.13 5.04
C VAL A 25 13.72 1.23 5.62
N GLU A 26 13.84 1.06 6.94
CA GLU A 26 15.08 1.24 7.68
C GLU A 26 15.35 0.02 8.54
N HIS A 27 16.51 -0.61 8.34
CA HIS A 27 17.01 -1.74 9.13
C HIS A 27 16.01 -2.90 9.25
N LEU A 28 15.24 -3.17 8.19
CA LEU A 28 14.22 -4.22 8.19
C LEU A 28 14.86 -5.58 8.38
N THR A 29 14.55 -6.23 9.48
CA THR A 29 14.93 -7.61 9.76
C THR A 29 13.69 -8.45 10.04
N MET A 30 13.60 -9.62 9.39
CA MET A 30 12.52 -10.57 9.61
C MET A 30 13.06 -11.97 9.87
N ARG A 31 12.75 -12.51 11.05
CA ARG A 31 13.14 -13.84 11.49
C ARG A 31 11.90 -14.73 11.68
N PHE A 32 11.98 -15.95 11.24
CA PHE A 32 10.99 -17.01 11.46
C PHE A 32 11.65 -18.12 12.29
N GLY A 33 11.51 -18.08 13.61
CA GLY A 33 12.26 -18.96 14.49
C GLY A 33 13.77 -18.80 14.30
N GLY A 34 14.45 -19.85 13.90
CA GLY A 34 15.90 -19.84 13.64
C GLY A 34 16.30 -19.32 12.25
N LEU A 35 15.34 -19.07 11.34
CA LEU A 35 15.63 -18.61 9.98
C LEU A 35 15.52 -17.08 9.88
N THR A 36 16.59 -16.42 9.44
CA THR A 36 16.56 -15.00 9.07
C THR A 36 16.23 -14.88 7.58
N ALA A 37 15.01 -14.47 7.27
CA ALA A 37 14.53 -14.34 5.88
C ALA A 37 14.90 -13.00 5.24
N VAL A 38 15.01 -11.94 6.04
CA VAL A 38 15.53 -10.61 5.64
C VAL A 38 16.43 -10.14 6.77
N ASN A 39 17.59 -9.60 6.44
CA ASN A 39 18.57 -9.14 7.40
C ASN A 39 19.02 -7.73 7.05
N ASP A 40 18.69 -6.76 7.91
CA ASP A 40 19.14 -5.37 7.86
C ASP A 40 18.95 -4.68 6.50
N LEU A 41 17.76 -4.80 5.91
CA LEU A 41 17.44 -4.21 4.62
C LEU A 41 16.95 -2.77 4.79
N SER A 42 17.60 -1.83 4.08
CA SER A 42 17.17 -0.44 4.02
C SER A 42 17.01 0.02 2.58
N PHE A 43 15.91 0.72 2.27
CA PHE A 43 15.67 1.33 0.95
C PHE A 43 14.60 2.41 1.03
N THR A 44 14.54 3.24 0.00
CA THR A 44 13.55 4.32 -0.12
C THR A 44 12.88 4.27 -1.49
N VAL A 45 11.59 4.58 -1.50
CA VAL A 45 10.76 4.68 -2.71
C VAL A 45 10.27 6.11 -2.86
N GLY A 46 10.49 6.72 -4.03
CA GLY A 46 10.03 8.06 -4.37
C GLY A 46 8.57 8.09 -4.82
N ARG A 47 7.95 9.24 -4.66
CA ARG A 47 6.58 9.47 -5.14
C ARG A 47 6.55 9.43 -6.66
N GLY A 48 5.65 8.61 -7.22
CA GLY A 48 5.50 8.44 -8.66
C GLY A 48 6.55 7.54 -9.32
N ASP A 49 7.48 6.97 -8.54
CA ASP A 49 8.48 6.05 -9.07
C ASP A 49 7.91 4.63 -9.19
N ILE A 50 8.49 3.87 -10.13
CA ILE A 50 8.36 2.42 -10.22
C ILE A 50 9.66 1.84 -9.67
N THR A 51 9.58 1.24 -8.48
CA THR A 51 10.73 0.62 -7.80
C THR A 51 10.63 -0.89 -7.88
N ALA A 52 11.70 -1.56 -8.32
CA ALA A 52 11.77 -3.01 -8.41
C ALA A 52 12.69 -3.61 -7.33
N LEU A 53 12.22 -4.65 -6.66
CA LEU A 53 13.00 -5.48 -5.76
C LEU A 53 13.45 -6.73 -6.51
N ILE A 54 14.76 -6.80 -6.82
CA ILE A 54 15.35 -7.86 -7.64
C ILE A 54 16.22 -8.76 -6.77
N GLY A 55 16.25 -10.05 -7.08
CA GLY A 55 17.08 -11.04 -6.38
C GLY A 55 16.69 -12.48 -6.73
N PRO A 56 17.49 -13.47 -6.38
CA PRO A 56 17.21 -14.88 -6.65
C PRO A 56 15.98 -15.39 -5.87
N ASN A 57 15.54 -16.60 -6.20
CA ASN A 57 14.49 -17.27 -5.42
C ASN A 57 14.99 -17.53 -3.99
N GLY A 58 14.15 -17.30 -3.01
CA GLY A 58 14.53 -17.41 -1.60
C GLY A 58 15.20 -16.17 -1.00
N ALA A 59 15.52 -15.11 -1.79
CA ALA A 59 16.16 -13.88 -1.29
C ALA A 59 15.25 -12.99 -0.39
N GLY A 60 14.11 -13.48 0.07
CA GLY A 60 13.25 -12.72 0.98
C GLY A 60 12.34 -11.66 0.33
N LYS A 61 12.30 -11.53 -1.01
CA LYS A 61 11.48 -10.51 -1.71
C LYS A 61 10.01 -10.51 -1.26
N THR A 62 9.38 -11.67 -1.27
CA THR A 62 7.99 -11.83 -0.82
C THR A 62 7.82 -11.47 0.66
N THR A 63 8.83 -11.76 1.49
CA THR A 63 8.83 -11.40 2.91
C THR A 63 8.86 -9.88 3.09
N VAL A 64 9.66 -9.15 2.31
CA VAL A 64 9.68 -7.68 2.33
C VAL A 64 8.32 -7.12 1.94
N PHE A 65 7.69 -7.59 0.84
CA PHE A 65 6.34 -7.18 0.47
C PHE A 65 5.31 -7.52 1.55
N ASN A 66 5.42 -8.67 2.20
CA ASN A 66 4.53 -9.04 3.31
C ASN A 66 4.70 -8.11 4.52
N CYS A 67 5.92 -7.64 4.81
CA CYS A 67 6.16 -6.66 5.87
C CYS A 67 5.55 -5.29 5.52
N VAL A 68 5.78 -4.79 4.30
CA VAL A 68 5.26 -3.49 3.85
C VAL A 68 3.73 -3.48 3.81
N THR A 69 3.10 -4.61 3.44
CA THR A 69 1.64 -4.72 3.36
C THR A 69 0.98 -5.18 4.67
N GLY A 70 1.76 -5.41 5.73
CA GLY A 70 1.27 -5.73 7.07
C GLY A 70 0.94 -7.19 7.35
N PHE A 71 1.11 -8.08 6.35
CA PHE A 71 0.92 -9.53 6.55
C PHE A 71 1.89 -10.11 7.57
N TYR A 72 3.11 -9.57 7.61
CA TYR A 72 4.10 -9.90 8.63
C TYR A 72 4.50 -8.64 9.39
N LYS A 73 4.65 -8.78 10.70
CA LYS A 73 5.30 -7.76 11.51
C LYS A 73 6.80 -8.03 11.52
N PRO A 74 7.62 -7.07 11.09
CA PRO A 74 9.07 -7.24 11.12
C PRO A 74 9.55 -7.49 12.56
N THR A 75 10.63 -8.24 12.67
CA THR A 75 11.26 -8.49 13.98
C THR A 75 11.98 -7.24 14.48
N GLU A 76 12.62 -6.51 13.55
CA GLU A 76 13.33 -5.26 13.81
C GLU A 76 13.18 -4.33 12.60
N GLY A 77 13.39 -3.03 12.82
CA GLY A 77 13.36 -2.01 11.78
C GLY A 77 12.09 -1.18 11.79
N ARG A 78 12.05 -0.21 10.87
CA ARG A 78 10.97 0.76 10.72
C ARG A 78 10.52 0.83 9.27
N ILE A 79 9.22 0.95 9.05
CA ILE A 79 8.60 1.10 7.72
C ILE A 79 7.71 2.34 7.76
N THR A 80 8.20 3.44 7.23
CA THR A 80 7.52 4.74 7.24
C THR A 80 6.88 5.02 5.88
N MET A 81 5.55 5.20 5.86
CA MET A 81 4.81 5.69 4.69
C MET A 81 4.43 7.15 4.91
N ARG A 82 4.60 7.98 3.88
CA ARG A 82 4.37 9.43 3.94
C ARG A 82 3.32 9.86 2.91
N HIS A 83 2.34 10.64 3.35
CA HIS A 83 1.40 11.33 2.48
C HIS A 83 1.63 12.85 2.58
N GLY A 84 1.62 13.53 1.44
CA GLY A 84 1.90 14.98 1.38
C GLY A 84 3.36 15.30 1.75
N LYS A 85 3.61 16.58 2.02
CA LYS A 85 4.94 17.06 2.46
C LYS A 85 5.02 16.91 3.97
N VAL A 86 5.98 16.13 4.43
CA VAL A 86 6.20 15.80 5.83
C VAL A 86 7.63 16.16 6.20
N SER A 87 7.82 16.87 7.31
CA SER A 87 9.14 17.16 7.86
C SER A 87 9.70 15.98 8.65
N ASP A 88 11.02 15.87 8.74
CA ASP A 88 11.66 14.82 9.52
C ASP A 88 11.33 14.93 11.01
N ASP A 89 11.21 16.15 11.55
CA ASP A 89 10.74 16.43 12.91
C ASP A 89 9.34 15.83 13.19
N PHE A 90 8.43 15.88 12.19
CA PHE A 90 7.11 15.28 12.34
C PHE A 90 7.18 13.74 12.41
N ILE A 91 8.06 13.13 11.61
CA ILE A 91 8.29 11.68 11.64
C ILE A 91 8.86 11.25 12.98
N GLU A 92 9.85 12.00 13.48
CA GLU A 92 10.49 11.72 14.76
C GLU A 92 9.49 11.80 15.91
N ARG A 93 8.66 12.85 15.96
CA ARG A 93 7.58 12.96 16.96
C ARG A 93 6.65 11.74 16.96
N VAL A 94 6.18 11.29 15.80
CA VAL A 94 5.33 10.10 15.70
C VAL A 94 6.06 8.85 16.16
N THR A 95 7.36 8.75 15.86
CA THR A 95 8.18 7.61 16.25
C THR A 95 8.34 7.51 17.77
N VAL A 96 8.65 8.64 18.41
CA VAL A 96 8.92 8.73 19.85
C VAL A 96 7.64 8.57 20.68
N THR A 97 6.51 9.12 20.23
CA THR A 97 5.22 9.03 20.95
C THR A 97 4.60 7.63 20.97
N GLY A 98 5.17 6.66 20.22
CA GLY A 98 4.62 5.31 20.14
C GLY A 98 3.33 5.21 19.30
N GLU A 99 2.93 6.28 18.63
CA GLU A 99 1.77 6.30 17.75
C GLU A 99 1.98 5.38 16.54
N ARG A 100 0.89 4.93 15.97
CA ARG A 100 0.89 4.13 14.74
C ARG A 100 0.90 4.99 13.50
N TYR A 101 0.20 6.12 13.56
CA TYR A 101 0.14 7.13 12.50
C TYR A 101 -0.34 8.45 13.07
N ARG A 102 -0.01 9.54 12.39
CA ARG A 102 -0.54 10.88 12.66
C ARG A 102 -0.77 11.61 11.34
N THR A 103 -1.84 12.37 11.27
CA THR A 103 -2.18 13.20 10.12
C THR A 103 -2.39 14.65 10.53
N GLU A 104 -1.85 15.58 9.74
CA GLU A 104 -2.05 17.03 9.92
C GLU A 104 -2.43 17.63 8.55
N GLY A 105 -3.69 18.05 8.42
CA GLY A 105 -4.24 18.50 7.14
C GLY A 105 -4.13 17.42 6.05
N ASN A 106 -3.39 17.71 4.97
CA ASN A 106 -3.14 16.78 3.86
C ASN A 106 -1.86 15.96 4.04
N ALA A 107 -1.10 16.17 5.10
CA ALA A 107 0.11 15.44 5.41
C ALA A 107 -0.17 14.29 6.38
N GLY A 108 0.57 13.21 6.26
CA GLY A 108 0.44 12.05 7.14
C GLY A 108 1.68 11.19 7.18
N VAL A 109 1.97 10.67 8.37
CA VAL A 109 3.02 9.67 8.63
C VAL A 109 2.36 8.43 9.17
N TYR A 110 2.72 7.28 8.62
CA TYR A 110 2.19 5.97 8.99
C TYR A 110 3.36 5.02 9.23
N LEU A 111 3.46 4.47 10.43
CA LEU A 111 4.46 3.48 10.82
C LEU A 111 3.87 2.08 10.61
N LEU A 112 4.10 1.52 9.42
CA LEU A 112 3.42 0.32 8.94
C LEU A 112 3.73 -0.90 9.80
N GLU A 113 4.93 -0.96 10.39
CA GLU A 113 5.32 -2.03 11.32
C GLU A 113 4.45 -2.07 12.59
N ARG A 114 3.82 -0.95 12.95
CA ARG A 114 2.94 -0.83 14.13
C ARG A 114 1.46 -0.99 13.80
N MET A 115 1.09 -0.88 12.52
CA MET A 115 -0.31 -0.88 12.07
C MET A 115 -0.82 -2.29 11.78
N PRO A 116 -2.09 -2.63 12.12
CA PRO A 116 -2.75 -3.82 11.59
C PRO A 116 -2.89 -3.75 10.06
N ASP A 117 -2.90 -4.90 9.38
CA ASP A 117 -2.97 -5.03 7.93
C ASP A 117 -4.16 -4.27 7.30
N PHE A 118 -5.37 -4.45 7.84
CA PHE A 118 -6.57 -3.74 7.37
C PHE A 118 -6.46 -2.21 7.53
N THR A 119 -5.75 -1.73 8.56
CA THR A 119 -5.53 -0.30 8.79
C THR A 119 -4.51 0.27 7.81
N ILE A 120 -3.51 -0.51 7.39
CA ILE A 120 -2.52 -0.13 6.38
C ILE A 120 -3.23 0.15 5.05
N SER A 121 -4.12 -0.73 4.62
CA SER A 121 -4.90 -0.52 3.40
C SER A 121 -5.86 0.68 3.49
N ASP A 122 -6.55 0.84 4.62
CA ASP A 122 -7.55 1.90 4.81
C ASP A 122 -6.91 3.28 5.02
N LYS A 123 -5.93 3.40 5.90
CA LYS A 123 -5.34 4.69 6.32
C LYS A 123 -4.11 5.06 5.51
N ALA A 124 -3.12 4.16 5.41
CA ALA A 124 -1.91 4.41 4.66
C ALA A 124 -2.08 4.25 3.15
N LYS A 125 -3.25 3.79 2.67
CA LYS A 125 -3.58 3.60 1.24
C LYS A 125 -2.59 2.70 0.48
N VAL A 126 -2.00 1.75 1.19
CA VAL A 126 -1.14 0.73 0.59
C VAL A 126 -2.02 -0.41 0.09
N ALA A 127 -1.94 -0.70 -1.19
CA ALA A 127 -2.66 -1.81 -1.82
C ALA A 127 -1.67 -2.82 -2.40
N ARG A 128 -2.07 -4.08 -2.44
CA ARG A 128 -1.29 -5.17 -3.03
C ARG A 128 -2.13 -5.93 -4.06
N THR A 129 -1.52 -6.21 -5.20
CA THR A 129 -2.05 -7.19 -6.15
C THR A 129 -1.55 -8.58 -5.80
N PHE A 130 -2.43 -9.57 -5.85
CA PHE A 130 -2.09 -10.97 -5.60
C PHE A 130 -1.97 -11.72 -6.94
N GLN A 131 -1.01 -12.63 -7.04
CA GLN A 131 -0.80 -13.46 -8.24
C GLN A 131 -2.01 -14.38 -8.52
N ASN A 132 -2.60 -14.93 -7.48
CA ASN A 132 -3.76 -15.80 -7.56
C ASN A 132 -5.00 -15.05 -7.08
N ILE A 133 -5.73 -14.46 -8.01
CA ILE A 133 -7.03 -13.87 -7.72
C ILE A 133 -8.05 -15.01 -7.66
N ARG A 134 -8.62 -15.23 -6.47
CA ARG A 134 -9.72 -16.18 -6.30
C ARG A 134 -11.04 -15.45 -6.52
N LEU A 135 -11.62 -15.66 -7.68
CA LEU A 135 -12.97 -15.23 -7.98
C LEU A 135 -13.98 -16.22 -7.39
N PHE A 136 -15.18 -15.75 -7.09
CA PHE A 136 -16.30 -16.60 -6.74
C PHE A 136 -16.84 -17.25 -8.02
N ALA A 137 -16.49 -18.50 -8.25
CA ALA A 137 -16.80 -19.22 -9.49
C ALA A 137 -18.32 -19.38 -9.78
N GLY A 138 -19.15 -19.35 -8.74
CA GLY A 138 -20.61 -19.39 -8.87
C GLY A 138 -21.28 -18.03 -9.12
N MET A 139 -20.49 -16.96 -9.21
CA MET A 139 -20.97 -15.60 -9.45
C MET A 139 -20.56 -15.11 -10.84
N THR A 140 -21.40 -14.26 -11.43
CA THR A 140 -21.06 -13.56 -12.67
C THR A 140 -19.92 -12.57 -12.48
N VAL A 141 -19.33 -12.09 -13.59
CA VAL A 141 -18.29 -11.03 -13.54
C VAL A 141 -18.79 -9.80 -12.81
N LEU A 142 -20.00 -9.36 -13.12
CA LEU A 142 -20.62 -8.21 -12.48
C LEU A 142 -20.76 -8.38 -10.96
N GLU A 143 -21.22 -9.55 -10.52
CA GLU A 143 -21.35 -9.86 -9.09
C GLU A 143 -19.98 -9.85 -8.38
N ASN A 144 -18.94 -10.44 -8.98
CA ASN A 144 -17.58 -10.38 -8.45
C ASN A 144 -17.07 -8.93 -8.30
N LEU A 145 -17.34 -8.07 -9.30
CA LEU A 145 -16.97 -6.66 -9.25
C LEU A 145 -17.78 -5.88 -8.18
N LEU A 146 -19.03 -6.24 -7.94
CA LEU A 146 -19.84 -5.67 -6.87
C LEU A 146 -19.35 -6.11 -5.49
N VAL A 147 -18.98 -7.37 -5.33
CA VAL A 147 -18.36 -7.89 -4.08
C VAL A 147 -17.05 -7.16 -3.77
N ALA A 148 -16.25 -6.83 -4.77
CA ALA A 148 -15.03 -6.04 -4.58
C ALA A 148 -15.31 -4.62 -4.03
N GLN A 149 -16.54 -4.10 -4.19
CA GLN A 149 -16.99 -2.81 -3.67
C GLN A 149 -17.75 -2.92 -2.33
N HIS A 150 -17.74 -4.11 -1.72
CA HIS A 150 -18.54 -4.44 -0.53
C HIS A 150 -18.45 -3.40 0.60
N ASN A 151 -17.24 -2.95 0.97
CA ASN A 151 -17.06 -1.98 2.06
C ASN A 151 -17.84 -0.67 1.83
N ARG A 152 -17.86 -0.16 0.59
CA ARG A 152 -18.61 1.08 0.26
C ARG A 152 -20.11 0.86 0.37
N LEU A 153 -20.59 -0.30 -0.08
CA LEU A 153 -22.00 -0.67 0.00
C LEU A 153 -22.44 -0.92 1.44
N MET A 154 -21.61 -1.54 2.26
CA MET A 154 -21.86 -1.74 3.69
C MET A 154 -22.00 -0.42 4.45
N VAL A 155 -21.09 0.52 4.23
CA VAL A 155 -21.16 1.85 4.84
C VAL A 155 -22.42 2.60 4.38
N ALA A 156 -22.75 2.55 3.08
CA ALA A 156 -23.94 3.20 2.53
C ALA A 156 -25.25 2.55 3.02
N SER A 157 -25.23 1.27 3.38
CA SER A 157 -26.37 0.54 3.96
C SER A 157 -26.50 0.72 5.47
N ASN A 158 -25.65 1.50 6.10
CA ASN A 158 -25.59 1.63 7.56
C ASN A 158 -25.58 0.24 8.24
N PHE A 159 -24.63 -0.60 7.83
CA PHE A 159 -24.46 -1.98 8.31
C PHE A 159 -25.69 -2.87 8.16
N THR A 160 -26.31 -2.91 6.95
CA THR A 160 -27.44 -3.76 6.52
C THR A 160 -28.84 -3.16 6.65
N PHE A 161 -29.16 -2.35 7.62
CA PHE A 161 -30.51 -1.82 7.80
C PHE A 161 -30.98 -0.96 6.62
N GLY A 162 -30.11 -0.11 6.07
CA GLY A 162 -30.42 0.71 4.90
C GLY A 162 -30.67 -0.10 3.62
N GLY A 163 -29.97 -1.21 3.47
CA GLY A 163 -30.15 -2.15 2.36
C GLY A 163 -31.48 -2.90 2.44
N LEU A 164 -31.85 -3.36 3.63
CA LEU A 164 -33.09 -4.09 3.89
C LEU A 164 -34.33 -3.19 3.71
N LEU A 165 -34.25 -1.94 4.17
CA LEU A 165 -35.32 -0.97 4.07
C LEU A 165 -35.35 -0.21 2.73
N GLY A 166 -34.39 -0.45 1.84
CA GLY A 166 -34.31 0.19 0.53
C GLY A 166 -34.17 1.71 0.56
N LEU A 167 -33.44 2.24 1.56
CA LEU A 167 -33.28 3.68 1.75
C LEU A 167 -32.67 4.36 0.51
N PRO A 168 -33.03 5.61 0.21
CA PRO A 168 -32.56 6.33 -0.99
C PRO A 168 -31.03 6.40 -1.10
N GLY A 169 -30.33 6.56 0.03
CA GLY A 169 -28.87 6.60 0.09
C GLY A 169 -28.23 5.30 -0.37
N TYR A 170 -28.79 4.15 0.03
CA TYR A 170 -28.32 2.85 -0.40
C TYR A 170 -28.57 2.60 -1.90
N LYS A 171 -29.77 2.96 -2.40
CA LYS A 171 -30.09 2.83 -3.83
C LYS A 171 -29.10 3.60 -4.69
N LYS A 172 -28.84 4.87 -4.36
CA LYS A 172 -27.85 5.71 -5.06
C LYS A 172 -26.44 5.13 -5.01
N ALA A 173 -25.99 4.62 -3.87
CA ALA A 173 -24.68 4.00 -3.73
C ALA A 173 -24.58 2.69 -4.54
N ARG A 174 -25.65 1.91 -4.59
CA ARG A 174 -25.72 0.68 -5.41
C ARG A 174 -25.68 0.98 -6.90
N GLU A 175 -26.43 1.97 -7.38
CA GLU A 175 -26.42 2.42 -8.77
C GLU A 175 -25.02 2.89 -9.17
N ALA A 176 -24.37 3.76 -8.39
CA ALA A 176 -23.01 4.21 -8.64
C ALA A 176 -21.97 3.07 -8.64
N SER A 177 -22.17 2.05 -7.78
CA SER A 177 -21.32 0.88 -7.76
C SER A 177 -21.52 -0.01 -8.99
N MET A 178 -22.75 -0.08 -9.49
CA MET A 178 -23.12 -0.82 -10.68
C MET A 178 -22.54 -0.17 -11.95
N GLU A 179 -22.69 1.15 -12.09
CA GLU A 179 -22.08 1.93 -13.17
C GLU A 179 -20.56 1.75 -13.21
N LYS A 180 -19.92 1.83 -12.04
CA LYS A 180 -18.48 1.60 -11.92
C LYS A 180 -18.07 0.17 -12.28
N ALA A 181 -18.85 -0.84 -11.91
CA ALA A 181 -18.59 -2.23 -12.28
C ALA A 181 -18.71 -2.43 -13.80
N ILE A 182 -19.75 -1.87 -14.42
CA ILE A 182 -19.96 -1.92 -15.88
C ILE A 182 -18.82 -1.21 -16.63
N TYR A 183 -18.32 -0.09 -16.11
CA TYR A 183 -17.18 0.61 -16.71
C TYR A 183 -15.91 -0.25 -16.79
N TRP A 184 -15.74 -1.19 -15.84
CA TRP A 184 -14.57 -2.08 -15.80
C TRP A 184 -14.79 -3.42 -16.54
N MET A 185 -15.96 -3.68 -17.07
CA MET A 185 -16.27 -4.84 -17.93
C MET A 185 -15.96 -4.56 -19.40
#